data_09684f9de16bbdfd41353e4e74c9ea30
#
_entry.id   09684f9de16bbdfd41353e4e74c9ea30
#
_cell.length_a   1.000
_cell.length_b   1.000
_cell.length_c   1.000
_cell.angle_alpha   90.00
_cell.angle_beta   90.00
_cell.angle_gamma   90.00
#
_symmetry.space_group_name_H-M   'P 1'
#
loop_
_entity.id
_entity.type
_entity.pdbx_description
1 polymer ?
#
loop_
_entity_poly.entity_id
_entity_poly.type
_entity_poly.pdbx_seq_one_letter_code
_entity_poly.pdbx_strand_id
1 'polypeptide(L)'
;MIFSGYKLEVLFAVLALVFTIKFANKILTQQWQNRSSLGAIKLSLLAVIICSLTLLGARNSLGHRPLNPAMVAFSTDHLLNDLTLNSSYSVAFALKQLSNEQSSQAYYGKVPQEELLATVRSTMQNPQAIFNNPNAPTRTFHQASYQGKKKNLVIILQESLGARYVGTLGGLPLTPNIDTLYQQGWGFDNLYATGTRSVRGIEAVITGFTPTPSRAVVKLDKSQRDFFTLASFLAKQDYHTQFIYGGESHFDNMRSFFLGNGFSDIVDSESFDNINFNGSWGASDEDLFTQADKELNKLQQQQKPFFSLIFSSSNHSPYEFPDGKIALFEQPKQSRNNAAKYADYALGTFIEKAKKSSYWDDTVFIVIADHDSRVSGSSLVPIDHFRIPAVIFGNGIKPKRDHQLASQLDIPTTLLSLIGASGEHPMIGHDLTRPVAKNKQRAMMQYDKNFAYMQNDKVVILQPDKPATTYIYKNKQLHPKHNDSALIKQARALANYGNMAYSNNWYQ
;
A
#
# COMPACT_ATOMS: atom_id res chain seq x y z
N MET A 1 -29.49 5.96 11.65
CA MET A 1 -30.14 6.32 10.35
C MET A 1 -31.02 5.19 9.78
N ILE A 2 -30.61 3.91 9.77
CA ILE A 2 -31.45 2.79 9.24
C ILE A 2 -32.80 2.69 9.94
N PHE A 3 -32.84 2.77 11.27
CA PHE A 3 -34.10 2.66 12.04
C PHE A 3 -35.05 3.87 11.89
N SER A 4 -34.60 5.01 11.40
CA SER A 4 -35.45 6.19 11.24
C SER A 4 -35.97 6.37 9.81
N GLY A 5 -35.22 5.88 8.80
CA GLY A 5 -35.59 6.02 7.39
C GLY A 5 -36.41 4.87 6.81
N TYR A 6 -36.30 3.67 7.38
CA TYR A 6 -36.94 2.43 6.85
C TYR A 6 -37.75 1.72 7.91
N LYS A 7 -38.66 2.46 8.58
CA LYS A 7 -39.43 1.95 9.72
C LYS A 7 -40.33 0.76 9.38
N LEU A 8 -40.95 0.81 8.21
CA LEU A 8 -41.86 -0.27 7.74
C LEU A 8 -41.08 -1.52 7.38
N GLU A 9 -39.97 -1.37 6.67
CA GLU A 9 -39.08 -2.48 6.25
C GLU A 9 -38.47 -3.18 7.47
N VAL A 10 -38.00 -2.40 8.46
CA VAL A 10 -37.51 -2.94 9.74
C VAL A 10 -38.63 -3.67 10.49
N LEU A 11 -39.84 -3.11 10.54
CA LEU A 11 -40.98 -3.78 11.16
C LEU A 11 -41.30 -5.11 10.46
N PHE A 12 -41.36 -5.12 9.13
CA PHE A 12 -41.57 -6.35 8.34
C PHE A 12 -40.48 -7.39 8.57
N ALA A 13 -39.21 -6.96 8.60
CA ALA A 13 -38.10 -7.86 8.86
C ALA A 13 -38.18 -8.48 10.26
N VAL A 14 -38.50 -7.69 11.29
CA VAL A 14 -38.69 -8.17 12.66
C VAL A 14 -39.91 -9.13 12.75
N LEU A 15 -41.02 -8.82 12.10
CA LEU A 15 -42.18 -9.70 12.06
C LEU A 15 -41.89 -11.03 11.34
N ALA A 16 -41.18 -10.97 10.21
CA ALA A 16 -40.76 -12.16 9.48
C ALA A 16 -39.80 -13.01 10.32
N LEU A 17 -38.85 -12.41 11.03
CA LEU A 17 -37.91 -13.11 11.93
C LEU A 17 -38.71 -13.79 13.08
N VAL A 18 -39.61 -13.08 13.74
CA VAL A 18 -40.47 -13.63 14.82
C VAL A 18 -41.31 -14.77 14.31
N PHE A 19 -41.92 -14.62 13.12
CA PHE A 19 -42.69 -15.68 12.47
C PHE A 19 -41.83 -16.91 12.16
N THR A 20 -40.64 -16.71 11.59
CA THR A 20 -39.68 -17.79 11.26
C THR A 20 -39.25 -18.54 12.52
N ILE A 21 -38.96 -17.83 13.62
CA ILE A 21 -38.56 -18.43 14.89
C ILE A 21 -39.74 -19.24 15.48
N LYS A 22 -40.97 -18.69 15.49
CA LYS A 22 -42.14 -19.40 15.98
C LYS A 22 -42.48 -20.63 15.13
N PHE A 23 -42.37 -20.52 13.81
CA PHE A 23 -42.65 -21.61 12.88
C PHE A 23 -41.57 -22.73 13.01
N ALA A 24 -40.29 -22.35 13.07
CA ALA A 24 -39.21 -23.28 13.33
C ALA A 24 -39.35 -24.00 14.68
N ASN A 25 -39.68 -23.27 15.75
CA ASN A 25 -39.96 -23.85 17.07
C ASN A 25 -41.15 -24.84 17.04
N LYS A 26 -42.23 -24.50 16.31
CA LYS A 26 -43.39 -25.39 16.17
C LYS A 26 -43.03 -26.69 15.45
N ILE A 27 -42.24 -26.59 14.36
CA ILE A 27 -41.75 -27.77 13.61
C ILE A 27 -40.81 -28.61 14.45
N LEU A 28 -39.84 -27.97 15.10
CA LEU A 28 -38.85 -28.64 15.94
C LEU A 28 -39.50 -29.34 17.13
N THR A 29 -40.43 -28.70 17.84
CA THR A 29 -41.16 -29.30 18.98
C THR A 29 -42.02 -30.48 18.54
N GLN A 30 -42.71 -30.38 17.38
CA GLN A 30 -43.55 -31.43 16.83
C GLN A 30 -42.74 -32.65 16.38
N GLN A 31 -41.54 -32.44 15.84
CA GLN A 31 -40.60 -33.51 15.47
C GLN A 31 -39.82 -34.10 16.66
N TRP A 32 -39.61 -33.29 17.73
CA TRP A 32 -38.86 -33.73 18.93
C TRP A 32 -39.66 -34.70 19.79
N GLN A 33 -40.98 -34.58 19.81
CA GLN A 33 -41.84 -35.51 20.56
C GLN A 33 -41.87 -36.94 20.02
N ASN A 34 -41.40 -37.15 18.77
CA ASN A 34 -41.43 -38.44 18.08
C ASN A 34 -40.04 -39.11 17.87
N ARG A 35 -38.96 -38.65 18.54
CA ARG A 35 -37.62 -39.20 18.31
C ARG A 35 -37.08 -39.97 19.50
N SER A 36 -36.57 -41.18 19.20
CA SER A 36 -35.62 -41.89 20.07
C SER A 36 -34.42 -40.98 20.35
N SER A 37 -34.05 -40.79 21.63
CA SER A 37 -32.90 -39.96 22.03
C SER A 37 -31.62 -40.50 21.41
N LEU A 38 -30.99 -39.71 20.56
CA LEU A 38 -29.58 -39.96 20.14
C LEU A 38 -28.72 -39.90 21.39
N GLY A 39 -27.93 -40.96 21.68
CA GLY A 39 -27.00 -40.95 22.79
C GLY A 39 -26.07 -39.74 22.74
N ALA A 40 -25.69 -39.19 23.88
CA ALA A 40 -24.89 -37.96 24.02
C ALA A 40 -23.65 -37.93 23.08
N ILE A 41 -23.00 -39.05 22.87
CA ILE A 41 -21.81 -39.16 22.00
C ILE A 41 -22.18 -38.87 20.53
N LYS A 42 -23.32 -39.42 20.02
CA LYS A 42 -23.77 -39.20 18.65
C LYS A 42 -24.22 -37.75 18.43
N LEU A 43 -24.84 -37.13 19.44
CA LEU A 43 -25.26 -35.72 19.40
C LEU A 43 -24.03 -34.80 19.39
N SER A 44 -23.00 -35.07 20.18
CA SER A 44 -21.77 -34.30 20.20
C SER A 44 -21.01 -34.42 18.87
N LEU A 45 -20.92 -35.62 18.29
CA LEU A 45 -20.32 -35.83 16.98
C LEU A 45 -21.07 -35.06 15.89
N LEU A 46 -22.40 -35.10 15.89
CA LEU A 46 -23.22 -34.36 14.95
C LEU A 46 -23.02 -32.85 15.11
N ALA A 47 -22.97 -32.33 16.33
CA ALA A 47 -22.69 -30.92 16.60
C ALA A 47 -21.32 -30.50 16.08
N VAL A 48 -20.26 -31.31 16.32
CA VAL A 48 -18.92 -31.05 15.78
C VAL A 48 -18.91 -31.03 14.25
N ILE A 49 -19.60 -31.98 13.61
CA ILE A 49 -19.72 -32.02 12.14
C ILE A 49 -20.41 -30.76 11.61
N ILE A 50 -21.56 -30.39 12.20
CA ILE A 50 -22.33 -29.21 11.79
C ILE A 50 -21.47 -27.95 12.00
N CYS A 51 -20.82 -27.79 13.16
CA CYS A 51 -19.92 -26.65 13.41
C CYS A 51 -18.77 -26.59 12.38
N SER A 52 -18.15 -27.74 12.09
CA SER A 52 -17.06 -27.82 11.11
C SER A 52 -17.54 -27.46 9.70
N LEU A 53 -18.69 -27.99 9.27
CA LEU A 53 -19.28 -27.65 7.98
C LEU A 53 -19.70 -26.16 7.89
N THR A 54 -20.23 -25.63 8.98
CA THR A 54 -20.59 -24.20 9.06
C THR A 54 -19.35 -23.31 8.96
N LEU A 55 -18.27 -23.66 9.67
CA LEU A 55 -16.99 -22.94 9.60
C LEU A 55 -16.36 -23.04 8.20
N LEU A 56 -16.40 -24.22 7.57
CA LEU A 56 -15.94 -24.39 6.19
C LEU A 56 -16.77 -23.57 5.21
N GLY A 57 -18.11 -23.61 5.36
CA GLY A 57 -19.01 -22.80 4.54
C GLY A 57 -18.80 -21.30 4.71
N ALA A 58 -18.61 -20.84 5.94
CA ALA A 58 -18.30 -19.43 6.23
C ALA A 58 -16.95 -18.99 5.66
N ARG A 59 -15.96 -19.90 5.58
CA ARG A 59 -14.66 -19.63 4.97
C ARG A 59 -14.73 -19.56 3.44
N ASN A 60 -15.68 -20.24 2.82
CA ASN A 60 -15.95 -20.34 1.37
C ASN A 60 -14.80 -20.85 0.49
N SER A 61 -13.61 -21.13 1.02
CA SER A 61 -12.52 -21.73 0.28
C SER A 61 -11.60 -22.56 1.20
N LEU A 62 -11.03 -23.62 0.66
CA LEU A 62 -9.90 -24.32 1.29
C LEU A 62 -8.55 -23.66 0.95
N GLY A 63 -8.58 -22.62 0.12
CA GLY A 63 -7.41 -21.88 -0.32
C GLY A 63 -6.72 -21.08 0.80
N HIS A 64 -5.60 -20.52 0.47
CA HIS A 64 -4.72 -19.77 1.37
C HIS A 64 -5.38 -18.50 1.95
N ARG A 65 -6.35 -17.92 1.23
CA ARG A 65 -6.93 -16.60 1.52
C ARG A 65 -8.41 -16.70 1.86
N PRO A 66 -8.87 -16.08 2.97
CA PRO A 66 -10.29 -16.04 3.30
C PRO A 66 -11.04 -15.10 2.36
N LEU A 67 -12.34 -15.35 2.21
CA LEU A 67 -13.27 -14.50 1.50
C LEU A 67 -13.18 -13.04 1.99
N ASN A 68 -13.13 -12.09 1.05
CA ASN A 68 -13.24 -10.66 1.34
C ASN A 68 -14.06 -9.96 0.23
N PRO A 69 -14.58 -8.74 0.48
CA PRO A 69 -15.41 -8.01 -0.50
C PRO A 69 -14.70 -7.73 -1.83
N ALA A 70 -13.38 -7.60 -1.83
CA ALA A 70 -12.62 -7.31 -3.04
C ALA A 70 -12.66 -8.47 -4.07
N MET A 71 -13.02 -9.68 -3.67
CA MET A 71 -13.19 -10.82 -4.60
C MET A 71 -14.30 -10.60 -5.62
N VAL A 72 -15.29 -9.80 -5.27
CA VAL A 72 -16.43 -9.50 -6.15
C VAL A 72 -16.38 -8.08 -6.72
N ALA A 73 -15.30 -7.36 -6.49
CA ALA A 73 -15.10 -6.04 -7.08
C ALA A 73 -14.70 -6.20 -8.55
N PHE A 74 -15.57 -5.79 -9.46
CA PHE A 74 -15.39 -5.89 -10.92
C PHE A 74 -15.60 -4.55 -11.65
N SER A 75 -16.09 -3.54 -10.94
CA SER A 75 -16.44 -2.24 -11.50
C SER A 75 -15.82 -1.11 -10.68
N THR A 76 -15.59 0.03 -11.33
CA THR A 76 -15.27 1.29 -10.66
C THR A 76 -16.48 1.89 -9.95
N ASP A 77 -17.69 1.43 -10.23
CA ASP A 77 -18.92 1.79 -9.53
C ASP A 77 -19.10 0.88 -8.30
N HIS A 78 -18.95 1.48 -7.11
CA HIS A 78 -19.10 0.78 -5.84
C HIS A 78 -20.46 0.17 -5.62
N LEU A 79 -21.53 0.87 -6.05
CA LEU A 79 -22.88 0.38 -5.86
C LEU A 79 -23.08 -0.97 -6.55
N LEU A 80 -22.52 -1.11 -7.76
CA LEU A 80 -22.56 -2.38 -8.49
C LEU A 80 -21.80 -3.49 -7.73
N ASN A 81 -20.63 -3.17 -7.18
CA ASN A 81 -19.86 -4.12 -6.38
C ASN A 81 -20.57 -4.50 -5.09
N ASP A 82 -21.20 -3.53 -4.40
CA ASP A 82 -21.92 -3.76 -3.15
C ASP A 82 -23.20 -4.60 -3.34
N LEU A 83 -23.86 -4.48 -4.49
CA LEU A 83 -25.07 -5.27 -4.82
C LEU A 83 -24.78 -6.78 -4.95
N THR A 84 -23.54 -7.16 -5.19
CA THR A 84 -23.15 -8.59 -5.27
C THR A 84 -22.89 -9.22 -3.90
N LEU A 85 -22.76 -8.41 -2.86
CA LEU A 85 -22.44 -8.86 -1.51
C LEU A 85 -23.70 -9.28 -0.72
N ASN A 86 -23.56 -10.34 0.07
CA ASN A 86 -24.58 -10.69 1.06
C ASN A 86 -24.58 -9.66 2.19
N SER A 87 -25.75 -9.05 2.47
CA SER A 87 -25.90 -7.99 3.46
C SER A 87 -25.43 -8.40 4.87
N SER A 88 -25.73 -9.63 5.31
CA SER A 88 -25.29 -10.12 6.62
C SER A 88 -23.77 -10.26 6.70
N TYR A 89 -23.16 -10.72 5.62
CA TYR A 89 -21.70 -10.78 5.51
C TYR A 89 -21.08 -9.38 5.54
N SER A 90 -21.64 -8.43 4.80
CA SER A 90 -21.13 -7.04 4.75
C SER A 90 -21.17 -6.38 6.13
N VAL A 91 -22.26 -6.58 6.91
CA VAL A 91 -22.36 -6.07 8.29
C VAL A 91 -21.29 -6.72 9.18
N ALA A 92 -21.15 -8.06 9.13
CA ALA A 92 -20.15 -8.76 9.94
C ALA A 92 -18.71 -8.34 9.57
N PHE A 93 -18.44 -8.14 8.27
CA PHE A 93 -17.15 -7.67 7.78
C PHE A 93 -16.88 -6.23 8.24
N ALA A 94 -17.83 -5.32 8.13
CA ALA A 94 -17.72 -3.93 8.59
C ALA A 94 -17.44 -3.85 10.11
N LEU A 95 -18.17 -4.64 10.92
CA LEU A 95 -17.92 -4.72 12.37
C LEU A 95 -16.49 -5.20 12.69
N LYS A 96 -16.01 -6.20 11.95
CA LYS A 96 -14.62 -6.66 12.07
C LYS A 96 -13.62 -5.56 11.68
N GLN A 97 -13.92 -4.76 10.66
CA GLN A 97 -13.02 -3.69 10.21
C GLN A 97 -12.91 -2.55 11.21
N LEU A 98 -13.97 -2.22 11.95
CA LEU A 98 -13.94 -1.20 13.02
C LEU A 98 -12.83 -1.48 14.05
N SER A 99 -12.56 -2.75 14.35
CA SER A 99 -11.47 -3.14 15.27
C SER A 99 -10.06 -2.84 14.74
N ASN A 100 -9.92 -2.56 13.44
CA ASN A 100 -8.64 -2.27 12.78
C ASN A 100 -8.31 -0.77 12.77
N GLU A 101 -9.26 0.09 13.12
CA GLU A 101 -9.07 1.53 13.23
C GLU A 101 -8.52 1.85 14.62
N GLN A 102 -7.29 2.37 14.66
CA GLN A 102 -6.61 2.73 15.90
C GLN A 102 -6.41 4.25 15.95
N SER A 103 -6.58 4.83 17.12
CA SER A 103 -6.39 6.28 17.29
C SER A 103 -4.93 6.60 17.62
N SER A 104 -4.24 7.29 16.71
CA SER A 104 -2.90 7.82 17.00
C SER A 104 -2.89 8.83 18.15
N GLN A 105 -3.98 9.58 18.34
CA GLN A 105 -4.12 10.50 19.47
C GLN A 105 -4.19 9.77 20.81
N ALA A 106 -4.78 8.55 20.84
CA ALA A 106 -4.78 7.74 22.05
C ALA A 106 -3.38 7.24 22.38
N TYR A 107 -2.54 6.94 21.38
CA TYR A 107 -1.19 6.42 21.59
C TYR A 107 -0.14 7.51 21.85
N TYR A 108 -0.20 8.62 21.11
CA TYR A 108 0.90 9.62 21.09
C TYR A 108 0.53 10.95 21.76
N GLY A 109 -0.69 11.03 22.31
CA GLY A 109 -1.23 12.24 22.92
C GLY A 109 -1.97 13.12 21.91
N LYS A 110 -2.96 13.85 22.43
CA LYS A 110 -3.79 14.77 21.64
C LYS A 110 -3.00 16.02 21.25
N VAL A 111 -3.23 16.49 20.03
CA VAL A 111 -2.75 17.77 19.51
C VAL A 111 -3.98 18.54 19.02
N PRO A 112 -4.18 19.80 19.42
CA PRO A 112 -5.26 20.63 18.89
C PRO A 112 -5.19 20.70 17.35
N GLN A 113 -6.34 20.63 16.67
CA GLN A 113 -6.40 20.54 15.21
C GLN A 113 -5.68 21.70 14.52
N GLU A 114 -5.87 22.92 14.98
CA GLU A 114 -5.22 24.11 14.40
C GLU A 114 -3.69 24.03 14.52
N GLU A 115 -3.19 23.66 15.70
CA GLU A 115 -1.75 23.50 15.96
C GLU A 115 -1.17 22.36 15.10
N LEU A 116 -1.89 21.25 14.98
CA LEU A 116 -1.51 20.12 14.14
C LEU A 116 -1.39 20.56 12.68
N LEU A 117 -2.43 21.21 12.13
CA LEU A 117 -2.43 21.65 10.74
C LEU A 117 -1.36 22.72 10.47
N ALA A 118 -1.19 23.67 11.37
CA ALA A 118 -0.13 24.69 11.25
C ALA A 118 1.26 24.01 11.21
N THR A 119 1.48 23.02 12.10
CA THR A 119 2.74 22.28 12.15
C THR A 119 2.96 21.46 10.89
N VAL A 120 1.96 20.70 10.43
CA VAL A 120 2.06 19.88 9.18
C VAL A 120 2.36 20.78 7.99
N ARG A 121 1.61 21.88 7.81
CA ARG A 121 1.82 22.84 6.71
C ARG A 121 3.23 23.46 6.75
N SER A 122 3.78 23.72 7.92
CA SER A 122 5.14 24.25 8.07
C SER A 122 6.22 23.28 7.60
N THR A 123 5.95 21.98 7.60
CA THR A 123 6.86 20.93 7.09
C THR A 123 6.77 20.74 5.58
N MET A 124 5.71 21.22 4.93
CA MET A 124 5.56 21.15 3.48
C MET A 124 6.59 22.02 2.77
N GLN A 125 6.93 21.64 1.54
CA GLN A 125 8.01 22.32 0.78
C GLN A 125 7.69 23.76 0.44
N ASN A 126 6.44 24.04 0.04
CA ASN A 126 6.01 25.40 -0.34
C ASN A 126 5.44 26.16 0.87
N PRO A 127 6.19 27.09 1.46
CA PRO A 127 5.72 27.86 2.62
C PRO A 127 4.66 28.91 2.26
N GLN A 128 4.51 29.24 0.97
CA GLN A 128 3.53 30.22 0.47
C GLN A 128 2.29 29.52 -0.12
N ALA A 129 2.15 28.21 0.08
CA ALA A 129 0.98 27.48 -0.37
C ALA A 129 -0.30 28.05 0.25
N ILE A 130 -1.31 28.25 -0.58
CA ILE A 130 -2.64 28.72 -0.15
C ILE A 130 -3.49 27.50 0.16
N PHE A 131 -4.04 27.42 1.37
CA PHE A 131 -4.87 26.33 1.88
C PHE A 131 -6.31 26.82 2.08
N ASN A 132 -7.09 26.88 1.00
CA ASN A 132 -8.44 27.46 1.01
C ASN A 132 -9.56 26.45 1.27
N ASN A 133 -9.25 25.14 1.29
CA ASN A 133 -10.25 24.11 1.46
C ASN A 133 -10.25 23.56 2.89
N PRO A 134 -11.27 23.87 3.72
CA PRO A 134 -11.34 23.34 5.09
C PRO A 134 -11.58 21.82 5.13
N ASN A 135 -12.20 21.26 4.09
CA ASN A 135 -12.45 19.82 3.97
C ASN A 135 -11.23 19.04 3.42
N ALA A 136 -10.22 19.74 2.93
CA ALA A 136 -8.95 19.16 2.52
C ALA A 136 -7.80 20.10 2.90
N PRO A 137 -7.47 20.20 4.20
CA PRO A 137 -6.68 21.31 4.75
C PRO A 137 -5.22 21.33 4.32
N THR A 138 -4.70 20.26 3.69
CA THR A 138 -3.35 20.23 3.09
C THR A 138 -3.38 20.28 1.56
N ARG A 139 -4.57 20.32 0.96
CA ARG A 139 -4.70 20.42 -0.49
C ARG A 139 -4.13 21.76 -0.97
N THR A 140 -3.22 21.67 -1.93
CA THR A 140 -2.56 22.82 -2.52
C THR A 140 -2.20 22.54 -3.97
N PHE A 141 -2.03 23.59 -4.76
CA PHE A 141 -1.64 23.47 -6.15
C PHE A 141 -0.18 23.05 -6.28
N HIS A 142 0.06 22.00 -7.02
CA HIS A 142 1.37 21.51 -7.42
C HIS A 142 1.65 21.91 -8.87
N GLN A 143 2.72 22.65 -9.11
CA GLN A 143 3.22 22.97 -10.43
C GLN A 143 4.32 22.00 -10.82
N ALA A 144 4.11 21.19 -11.86
CA ALA A 144 5.11 20.26 -12.35
C ALA A 144 6.39 20.99 -12.82
N SER A 145 7.55 20.41 -12.61
CA SER A 145 8.84 20.95 -13.06
C SER A 145 9.04 20.78 -14.57
N TYR A 146 8.59 19.66 -15.11
CA TYR A 146 8.59 19.42 -16.55
C TYR A 146 7.37 20.06 -17.19
N GLN A 147 7.58 20.86 -18.26
CA GLN A 147 6.54 21.62 -18.95
C GLN A 147 6.31 21.15 -20.40
N GLY A 148 6.84 19.98 -20.77
CA GLY A 148 6.66 19.41 -22.11
C GLY A 148 5.35 18.63 -22.27
N LYS A 149 5.25 17.85 -23.35
CA LYS A 149 4.16 16.87 -23.55
C LYS A 149 4.09 15.92 -22.34
N LYS A 150 2.89 15.69 -21.83
CA LYS A 150 2.67 14.76 -20.72
C LYS A 150 3.31 13.39 -21.03
N LYS A 151 4.06 12.85 -20.08
CA LYS A 151 4.72 11.55 -20.21
C LYS A 151 3.92 10.46 -19.53
N ASN A 152 4.08 9.25 -20.00
CA ASN A 152 3.61 8.05 -19.29
C ASN A 152 4.37 7.88 -17.96
N LEU A 153 3.73 7.21 -17.02
CA LEU A 153 4.33 6.85 -15.74
C LEU A 153 4.23 5.34 -15.51
N VAL A 154 5.36 4.71 -15.23
CA VAL A 154 5.42 3.31 -14.80
C VAL A 154 6.12 3.22 -13.45
N ILE A 155 5.40 2.77 -12.44
CA ILE A 155 5.93 2.48 -11.11
C ILE A 155 6.12 0.97 -11.00
N ILE A 156 7.35 0.51 -10.84
CA ILE A 156 7.71 -0.88 -10.59
C ILE A 156 7.99 -0.99 -9.09
N LEU A 157 7.00 -1.50 -8.36
CA LEU A 157 7.07 -1.70 -6.91
C LEU A 157 7.66 -3.09 -6.64
N GLN A 158 8.87 -3.13 -6.07
CA GLN A 158 9.59 -4.36 -5.77
C GLN A 158 9.20 -4.88 -4.38
N GLU A 159 8.68 -6.09 -4.33
CA GLU A 159 8.31 -6.76 -3.08
C GLU A 159 9.51 -6.94 -2.16
N SER A 160 9.40 -6.44 -0.93
CA SER A 160 10.28 -6.71 0.22
C SER A 160 11.79 -6.48 -0.03
N LEU A 161 12.18 -5.52 -0.86
CA LEU A 161 13.56 -5.28 -1.25
C LEU A 161 14.20 -4.13 -0.43
N GLY A 162 14.86 -4.46 0.68
CA GLY A 162 15.61 -3.48 1.48
C GLY A 162 16.95 -3.07 0.86
N ALA A 163 17.47 -1.93 1.28
CA ALA A 163 18.80 -1.44 0.85
C ALA A 163 19.94 -2.43 1.13
N ARG A 164 19.78 -3.31 2.11
CA ARG A 164 20.76 -4.34 2.47
C ARG A 164 20.98 -5.43 1.41
N TYR A 165 20.15 -5.49 0.38
CA TYR A 165 20.30 -6.41 -0.76
C TYR A 165 20.90 -5.74 -2.01
N VAL A 166 21.15 -4.44 -1.94
CA VAL A 166 21.61 -3.62 -3.08
C VAL A 166 23.08 -3.19 -2.88
N GLY A 167 23.96 -3.67 -3.76
CA GLY A 167 25.40 -3.43 -3.67
C GLY A 167 25.76 -1.95 -3.65
N THR A 168 25.17 -1.16 -4.53
CA THR A 168 25.35 0.30 -4.61
C THR A 168 24.98 1.04 -3.31
N LEU A 169 24.09 0.48 -2.50
CA LEU A 169 23.67 1.04 -1.20
C LEU A 169 24.48 0.48 -0.01
N GLY A 170 25.55 -0.28 -0.28
CA GLY A 170 26.41 -0.91 0.73
C GLY A 170 25.83 -2.20 1.30
N GLY A 171 24.87 -2.82 0.61
CA GLY A 171 24.30 -4.13 0.92
C GLY A 171 25.01 -5.28 0.22
N LEU A 172 24.38 -6.46 0.22
CA LEU A 172 24.84 -7.62 -0.53
C LEU A 172 24.74 -7.38 -2.05
N PRO A 173 25.66 -7.89 -2.87
CA PRO A 173 25.65 -7.66 -4.32
C PRO A 173 24.65 -8.59 -5.04
N LEU A 174 23.39 -8.52 -4.68
CA LEU A 174 22.34 -9.40 -5.19
C LEU A 174 21.58 -8.80 -6.38
N THR A 175 21.71 -7.49 -6.60
CA THR A 175 20.87 -6.73 -7.53
C THR A 175 21.71 -5.95 -8.56
N PRO A 176 22.51 -6.63 -9.43
CA PRO A 176 23.39 -5.97 -10.39
C PRO A 176 22.64 -5.11 -11.42
N ASN A 177 21.36 -5.44 -11.74
CA ASN A 177 20.56 -4.64 -12.67
C ASN A 177 20.12 -3.33 -12.00
N ILE A 178 19.67 -3.36 -10.75
CA ILE A 178 19.38 -2.15 -9.97
C ILE A 178 20.66 -1.33 -9.78
N ASP A 179 21.81 -1.95 -9.49
CA ASP A 179 23.12 -1.26 -9.39
C ASP A 179 23.45 -0.53 -10.70
N THR A 180 23.18 -1.14 -11.85
CA THR A 180 23.32 -0.51 -13.16
C THR A 180 22.36 0.67 -13.35
N LEU A 181 21.10 0.53 -12.92
CA LEU A 181 20.14 1.63 -12.96
C LEU A 181 20.59 2.83 -12.10
N TYR A 182 21.20 2.60 -10.95
CA TYR A 182 21.79 3.66 -10.12
C TYR A 182 22.88 4.46 -10.84
N GLN A 183 23.56 3.85 -11.81
CA GLN A 183 24.56 4.54 -12.65
C GLN A 183 23.93 5.30 -13.81
N GLN A 184 22.78 4.84 -14.31
CA GLN A 184 22.13 5.37 -15.53
C GLN A 184 20.97 6.31 -15.26
N GLY A 185 20.40 6.29 -14.04
CA GLY A 185 19.23 7.06 -13.65
C GLY A 185 19.44 7.94 -12.42
N TRP A 186 18.36 8.44 -11.88
CA TRP A 186 18.32 9.24 -10.65
C TRP A 186 18.05 8.31 -9.46
N GLY A 187 19.13 7.90 -8.79
CA GLY A 187 19.08 6.99 -7.63
C GLY A 187 19.09 7.73 -6.29
N PHE A 188 18.40 7.20 -5.30
CA PHE A 188 18.27 7.76 -3.96
C PHE A 188 19.06 6.94 -2.94
N ASP A 189 19.97 7.60 -2.22
CA ASP A 189 20.83 6.94 -1.22
C ASP A 189 20.16 6.81 0.15
N ASN A 190 19.33 7.77 0.51
CA ASN A 190 18.72 7.89 1.84
C ASN A 190 17.20 8.00 1.77
N LEU A 191 16.57 7.07 1.04
CA LEU A 191 15.11 6.94 0.99
C LEU A 191 14.65 5.92 2.01
N TYR A 192 13.62 6.28 2.78
CA TYR A 192 13.07 5.44 3.84
C TYR A 192 11.60 5.11 3.58
N ALA A 193 11.26 3.82 3.71
CA ALA A 193 9.89 3.32 3.67
C ALA A 193 9.07 3.85 4.86
N THR A 194 7.76 3.91 4.68
CA THR A 194 6.83 4.38 5.73
C THR A 194 6.40 3.27 6.67
N GLY A 195 6.59 2.01 6.30
CA GLY A 195 6.16 0.86 7.07
C GLY A 195 6.89 -0.43 6.71
N THR A 196 6.33 -1.55 7.14
CA THR A 196 6.96 -2.88 7.08
C THR A 196 6.10 -3.92 6.37
N ARG A 197 5.12 -3.48 5.59
CA ARG A 197 4.18 -4.31 4.84
C ARG A 197 3.89 -3.71 3.47
N SER A 198 3.65 -4.55 2.48
CA SER A 198 3.44 -4.14 1.09
C SER A 198 2.32 -3.12 0.93
N VAL A 199 1.19 -3.30 1.64
CA VAL A 199 0.10 -2.31 1.63
C VAL A 199 0.49 -0.93 2.16
N ARG A 200 1.55 -0.81 2.99
CA ARG A 200 2.11 0.48 3.42
C ARG A 200 2.96 1.11 2.32
N GLY A 201 3.74 0.30 1.63
CA GLY A 201 4.50 0.76 0.47
C GLY A 201 3.57 1.24 -0.65
N ILE A 202 2.53 0.46 -0.96
CA ILE A 202 1.47 0.85 -1.90
C ILE A 202 0.83 2.18 -1.46
N GLU A 203 0.35 2.27 -0.20
CA GLU A 203 -0.22 3.50 0.36
C GLU A 203 0.70 4.70 0.14
N ALA A 204 1.97 4.58 0.51
CA ALA A 204 2.92 5.67 0.40
C ALA A 204 3.15 6.10 -1.05
N VAL A 205 3.37 5.13 -1.96
CA VAL A 205 3.81 5.39 -3.34
C VAL A 205 2.68 5.91 -4.23
N ILE A 206 1.42 5.52 -3.97
CA ILE A 206 0.30 5.95 -4.83
C ILE A 206 -0.61 7.00 -4.21
N THR A 207 -0.52 7.23 -2.89
CA THR A 207 -1.37 8.23 -2.22
C THR A 207 -0.58 9.34 -1.54
N GLY A 208 0.71 9.14 -1.24
CA GLY A 208 1.50 10.04 -0.41
C GLY A 208 0.93 10.20 1.02
N PHE A 209 0.15 9.22 1.51
CA PHE A 209 -0.50 9.28 2.81
C PHE A 209 0.47 8.92 3.93
N THR A 210 0.41 9.65 5.04
CA THR A 210 1.28 9.43 6.20
C THR A 210 0.97 8.12 6.91
N PRO A 211 1.98 7.37 7.37
CA PRO A 211 1.75 6.13 8.08
C PRO A 211 1.07 6.36 9.43
N THR A 212 0.21 5.42 9.82
CA THR A 212 -0.56 5.46 11.06
C THR A 212 -0.43 4.13 11.80
N PRO A 213 -0.74 4.07 13.11
CA PRO A 213 -0.79 2.81 13.85
C PRO A 213 -1.95 1.90 13.43
N SER A 214 -2.95 2.44 12.72
CA SER A 214 -4.01 1.65 12.07
C SER A 214 -3.47 0.79 10.94
N ARG A 215 -4.28 -0.07 10.33
CA ARG A 215 -3.92 -0.70 9.06
C ARG A 215 -3.74 0.34 7.96
N ALA A 216 -3.02 -0.03 6.91
CA ALA A 216 -2.87 0.82 5.72
C ALA A 216 -4.24 1.16 5.11
N VAL A 217 -4.39 2.36 4.52
CA VAL A 217 -5.64 2.81 3.90
C VAL A 217 -6.14 1.87 2.80
N VAL A 218 -5.26 1.14 2.14
CA VAL A 218 -5.63 0.07 1.20
C VAL A 218 -6.58 -0.97 1.81
N LYS A 219 -6.53 -1.17 3.13
CA LYS A 219 -7.32 -2.18 3.87
C LYS A 219 -8.47 -1.59 4.69
N LEU A 220 -8.54 -0.29 4.85
CA LEU A 220 -9.56 0.37 5.65
C LEU A 220 -10.83 0.63 4.83
N ASP A 221 -11.98 0.63 5.50
CA ASP A 221 -13.29 0.66 4.85
C ASP A 221 -13.57 1.99 4.15
N LYS A 222 -13.40 3.12 4.84
CA LYS A 222 -13.70 4.45 4.30
C LYS A 222 -12.84 4.85 3.10
N SER A 223 -11.66 4.25 2.95
CA SER A 223 -10.74 4.54 1.86
C SER A 223 -10.94 3.67 0.63
N GLN A 224 -11.90 2.72 0.65
CA GLN A 224 -12.18 1.89 -0.52
C GLN A 224 -12.76 2.68 -1.70
N ARG A 225 -13.19 3.92 -1.47
CA ARG A 225 -13.71 4.83 -2.49
C ARG A 225 -13.39 6.28 -2.15
N ASP A 226 -13.36 7.13 -3.18
CA ASP A 226 -13.18 8.58 -3.06
C ASP A 226 -11.92 8.98 -2.28
N PHE A 227 -10.93 8.09 -2.16
CA PHE A 227 -9.66 8.38 -1.54
C PHE A 227 -8.64 8.84 -2.59
N PHE A 228 -7.90 9.89 -2.30
CA PHE A 228 -6.90 10.40 -3.23
C PHE A 228 -5.84 9.35 -3.57
N THR A 229 -5.60 9.15 -4.87
CA THR A 229 -4.49 8.37 -5.42
C THR A 229 -3.88 9.08 -6.62
N LEU A 230 -2.66 8.73 -7.00
CA LEU A 230 -2.09 9.16 -8.28
C LEU A 230 -2.99 8.79 -9.46
N ALA A 231 -3.64 7.61 -9.40
CA ALA A 231 -4.55 7.19 -10.46
C ALA A 231 -5.76 8.10 -10.56
N SER A 232 -6.43 8.43 -9.45
CA SER A 232 -7.58 9.35 -9.45
C SER A 232 -7.20 10.77 -9.92
N PHE A 233 -5.98 11.21 -9.59
CA PHE A 233 -5.47 12.50 -10.03
C PHE A 233 -5.14 12.52 -11.54
N LEU A 234 -4.51 11.45 -12.03
CA LEU A 234 -4.09 11.34 -13.43
C LEU A 234 -5.27 11.01 -14.35
N ALA A 235 -6.24 10.21 -13.92
CA ALA A 235 -7.47 9.94 -14.68
C ALA A 235 -8.24 11.23 -15.02
N LYS A 236 -8.29 12.20 -14.09
CA LYS A 236 -8.86 13.55 -14.34
C LYS A 236 -8.09 14.36 -15.39
N GLN A 237 -6.89 13.90 -15.77
CA GLN A 237 -6.03 14.52 -16.77
C GLN A 237 -5.90 13.66 -18.04
N ASP A 238 -6.87 12.77 -18.28
CA ASP A 238 -7.00 11.87 -19.43
C ASP A 238 -5.94 10.76 -19.53
N TYR A 239 -5.32 10.39 -18.40
CA TYR A 239 -4.47 9.20 -18.33
C TYR A 239 -5.31 7.94 -18.26
N HIS A 240 -4.90 6.91 -19.00
CA HIS A 240 -5.32 5.53 -18.72
C HIS A 240 -4.56 5.01 -17.50
N THR A 241 -5.25 4.37 -16.54
CA THR A 241 -4.67 4.00 -15.26
C THR A 241 -4.82 2.51 -15.01
N GLN A 242 -3.71 1.81 -14.76
CA GLN A 242 -3.69 0.35 -14.70
C GLN A 242 -2.88 -0.16 -13.52
N PHE A 243 -3.36 -1.23 -12.87
CA PHE A 243 -2.60 -2.02 -11.89
C PHE A 243 -2.31 -3.41 -12.46
N ILE A 244 -1.04 -3.83 -12.43
CA ILE A 244 -0.57 -5.14 -12.92
C ILE A 244 0.08 -5.90 -11.78
N TYR A 245 -0.40 -7.12 -11.51
CA TYR A 245 0.05 -7.93 -10.38
C TYR A 245 0.09 -9.42 -10.74
N GLY A 246 1.20 -10.11 -10.44
CA GLY A 246 1.33 -11.53 -10.69
C GLY A 246 0.48 -12.44 -9.81
N GLY A 247 -0.08 -11.92 -8.73
CA GLY A 247 -0.94 -12.66 -7.80
C GLY A 247 -2.43 -12.32 -7.97
N GLU A 248 -3.22 -12.71 -6.95
CA GLU A 248 -4.66 -12.43 -6.89
C GLU A 248 -4.92 -11.03 -6.31
N SER A 249 -5.45 -10.12 -7.11
CA SER A 249 -5.61 -8.70 -6.72
C SER A 249 -6.63 -8.44 -5.60
N HIS A 250 -7.50 -9.41 -5.29
CA HIS A 250 -8.41 -9.30 -4.14
C HIS A 250 -7.68 -9.37 -2.78
N PHE A 251 -6.44 -9.88 -2.77
CA PHE A 251 -5.64 -9.93 -1.55
C PHE A 251 -5.47 -8.53 -0.96
N ASP A 252 -5.58 -8.45 0.37
CA ASP A 252 -5.45 -7.21 1.14
C ASP A 252 -6.35 -6.06 0.66
N ASN A 253 -7.49 -6.37 0.03
CA ASN A 253 -8.47 -5.43 -0.56
C ASN A 253 -7.92 -4.58 -1.72
N MET A 254 -6.79 -4.93 -2.31
CA MET A 254 -6.15 -4.13 -3.36
C MET A 254 -7.09 -3.88 -4.53
N ARG A 255 -7.78 -4.91 -5.04
CA ARG A 255 -8.71 -4.78 -6.18
C ARG A 255 -9.81 -3.75 -5.91
N SER A 256 -10.49 -3.85 -4.77
CA SER A 256 -11.53 -2.90 -4.38
C SER A 256 -10.98 -1.49 -4.21
N PHE A 257 -9.84 -1.35 -3.52
CA PHE A 257 -9.19 -0.07 -3.31
C PHE A 257 -8.77 0.60 -4.62
N PHE A 258 -8.18 -0.14 -5.55
CA PHE A 258 -7.71 0.42 -6.81
C PHE A 258 -8.87 0.85 -7.70
N LEU A 259 -9.86 -0.03 -7.93
CA LEU A 259 -11.04 0.28 -8.75
C LEU A 259 -11.81 1.48 -8.20
N GLY A 260 -11.98 1.54 -6.88
CA GLY A 260 -12.69 2.63 -6.23
C GLY A 260 -11.94 3.95 -6.15
N ASN A 261 -10.66 3.98 -6.50
CA ASN A 261 -9.81 5.16 -6.36
C ASN A 261 -9.03 5.49 -7.65
N GLY A 262 -9.67 5.26 -8.80
CA GLY A 262 -9.26 5.83 -10.06
C GLY A 262 -8.38 4.96 -10.95
N PHE A 263 -8.14 3.68 -10.60
CA PHE A 263 -7.59 2.72 -11.56
C PHE A 263 -8.72 2.20 -12.44
N SER A 264 -8.57 2.32 -13.75
CA SER A 264 -9.55 1.84 -14.74
C SER A 264 -9.43 0.35 -15.01
N ASP A 265 -8.21 -0.19 -14.97
CA ASP A 265 -7.95 -1.59 -15.26
C ASP A 265 -7.11 -2.28 -14.19
N ILE A 266 -7.44 -3.54 -13.94
CA ILE A 266 -6.67 -4.47 -13.11
C ILE A 266 -6.32 -5.70 -13.93
N VAL A 267 -5.03 -5.93 -14.11
CA VAL A 267 -4.46 -7.11 -14.77
C VAL A 267 -3.76 -7.94 -13.72
N ASP A 268 -4.41 -8.98 -13.25
CA ASP A 268 -3.87 -9.90 -12.25
C ASP A 268 -3.68 -11.31 -12.83
N SER A 269 -3.21 -12.25 -12.02
CA SER A 269 -2.85 -13.60 -12.48
C SER A 269 -3.98 -14.32 -13.24
N GLU A 270 -5.26 -14.02 -12.96
CA GLU A 270 -6.40 -14.62 -13.64
C GLU A 270 -6.52 -14.17 -15.09
N SER A 271 -5.99 -12.99 -15.41
CA SER A 271 -6.06 -12.37 -16.74
C SER A 271 -4.77 -12.53 -17.56
N PHE A 272 -3.75 -13.22 -17.04
CA PHE A 272 -2.51 -13.48 -17.78
C PHE A 272 -2.74 -14.52 -18.87
N ASP A 273 -2.24 -14.27 -20.09
CA ASP A 273 -2.40 -15.22 -21.22
C ASP A 273 -1.67 -16.53 -20.97
N ASN A 274 -0.45 -16.47 -20.44
CA ASN A 274 0.40 -17.64 -20.16
C ASN A 274 1.19 -17.39 -18.87
N ILE A 275 1.18 -18.36 -17.98
CA ILE A 275 2.00 -18.41 -16.78
C ILE A 275 2.93 -19.60 -16.90
N ASN A 276 4.23 -19.35 -17.05
CA ASN A 276 5.24 -20.41 -17.14
C ASN A 276 5.59 -21.00 -15.78
N PHE A 277 5.51 -20.16 -14.73
CA PHE A 277 5.77 -20.59 -13.36
C PHE A 277 4.76 -19.91 -12.41
N ASN A 278 3.98 -20.76 -11.74
CA ASN A 278 2.99 -20.32 -10.76
C ASN A 278 3.39 -20.81 -9.36
N GLY A 279 3.80 -19.89 -8.50
CA GLY A 279 4.13 -20.17 -7.11
C GLY A 279 2.97 -19.91 -6.15
N SER A 280 3.24 -19.96 -4.85
CA SER A 280 2.24 -19.69 -3.78
C SER A 280 1.65 -18.26 -3.84
N TRP A 281 2.34 -17.33 -4.47
CA TRP A 281 1.93 -15.92 -4.61
C TRP A 281 1.45 -15.57 -6.01
N GLY A 282 1.35 -16.54 -6.91
CA GLY A 282 0.92 -16.38 -8.29
C GLY A 282 2.06 -16.50 -9.29
N ALA A 283 1.93 -15.84 -10.42
CA ALA A 283 2.89 -15.85 -11.51
C ALA A 283 4.26 -15.32 -11.08
N SER A 284 5.32 -15.88 -11.66
CA SER A 284 6.70 -15.39 -11.42
C SER A 284 6.89 -13.96 -11.89
N ASP A 285 7.94 -13.29 -11.38
CA ASP A 285 8.25 -11.92 -11.82
C ASP A 285 8.60 -11.85 -13.31
N GLU A 286 9.16 -12.91 -13.94
CA GLU A 286 9.34 -12.95 -15.40
C GLU A 286 7.99 -12.98 -16.15
N ASP A 287 7.03 -13.76 -15.68
CA ASP A 287 5.68 -13.82 -16.26
C ASP A 287 4.95 -12.48 -16.05
N LEU A 288 5.04 -11.90 -14.85
CA LEU A 288 4.53 -10.57 -14.54
C LEU A 288 5.06 -9.52 -15.50
N PHE A 289 6.38 -9.44 -15.68
CA PHE A 289 7.00 -8.45 -16.55
C PHE A 289 6.74 -8.71 -18.03
N THR A 290 6.55 -9.97 -18.43
CA THR A 290 6.13 -10.31 -19.80
C THR A 290 4.72 -9.80 -20.08
N GLN A 291 3.79 -9.99 -19.15
CA GLN A 291 2.44 -9.44 -19.27
C GLN A 291 2.45 -7.92 -19.21
N ALA A 292 3.25 -7.34 -18.29
CA ALA A 292 3.38 -5.88 -18.19
C ALA A 292 3.85 -5.24 -19.50
N ASP A 293 4.90 -5.77 -20.14
CA ASP A 293 5.36 -5.27 -21.43
C ASP A 293 4.26 -5.33 -22.51
N LYS A 294 3.49 -6.41 -22.54
CA LYS A 294 2.35 -6.55 -23.46
C LYS A 294 1.30 -5.45 -23.23
N GLU A 295 0.91 -5.24 -21.96
CA GLU A 295 -0.07 -4.22 -21.62
C GLU A 295 0.43 -2.80 -21.92
N LEU A 296 1.70 -2.49 -21.60
CA LEU A 296 2.28 -1.18 -21.90
C LEU A 296 2.32 -0.90 -23.42
N ASN A 297 2.65 -1.90 -24.24
CA ASN A 297 2.59 -1.76 -25.71
C ASN A 297 1.15 -1.52 -26.21
N LYS A 298 0.16 -2.21 -25.63
CA LYS A 298 -1.25 -2.01 -25.94
C LYS A 298 -1.73 -0.60 -25.56
N LEU A 299 -1.32 -0.09 -24.40
CA LEU A 299 -1.65 1.27 -23.97
C LEU A 299 -0.99 2.32 -24.86
N GLN A 300 0.25 2.14 -25.27
CA GLN A 300 0.95 3.05 -26.19
C GLN A 300 0.23 3.22 -27.53
N GLN A 301 -0.40 2.14 -28.01
CA GLN A 301 -1.18 2.19 -29.26
C GLN A 301 -2.43 3.09 -29.17
N GLN A 302 -2.93 3.34 -27.96
CA GLN A 302 -4.10 4.21 -27.74
C GLN A 302 -3.76 5.70 -27.87
N GLN A 303 -2.49 6.07 -27.99
CA GLN A 303 -2.01 7.45 -28.13
C GLN A 303 -2.44 8.40 -27.00
N LYS A 304 -2.79 7.85 -25.84
CA LYS A 304 -3.10 8.57 -24.60
C LYS A 304 -2.01 8.32 -23.57
N PRO A 305 -1.71 9.29 -22.71
CA PRO A 305 -0.78 9.03 -21.61
C PRO A 305 -1.37 7.96 -20.68
N PHE A 306 -0.50 7.16 -20.11
CA PHE A 306 -0.90 6.10 -19.15
C PHE A 306 -0.08 6.14 -17.87
N PHE A 307 -0.70 5.62 -16.83
CA PHE A 307 -0.08 5.30 -15.56
C PHE A 307 -0.25 3.81 -15.26
N SER A 308 0.84 3.09 -15.09
CA SER A 308 0.83 1.68 -14.70
C SER A 308 1.61 1.47 -13.40
N LEU A 309 0.96 0.84 -12.42
CA LEU A 309 1.59 0.32 -11.22
C LEU A 309 1.81 -1.19 -11.42
N ILE A 310 3.06 -1.61 -11.45
CA ILE A 310 3.47 -3.02 -11.57
C ILE A 310 4.02 -3.46 -10.23
N PHE A 311 3.45 -4.52 -9.62
CA PHE A 311 3.85 -5.00 -8.31
C PHE A 311 4.39 -6.43 -8.40
N SER A 312 5.66 -6.63 -8.01
CA SER A 312 6.32 -7.93 -8.02
C SER A 312 5.94 -8.79 -6.81
N SER A 313 6.22 -10.09 -6.83
CA SER A 313 5.86 -11.01 -5.76
C SER A 313 6.89 -12.09 -5.45
N SER A 314 7.83 -12.39 -6.36
CA SER A 314 8.75 -13.54 -6.22
C SER A 314 9.71 -13.43 -5.01
N ASN A 315 9.98 -12.22 -4.52
CA ASN A 315 10.80 -12.01 -3.31
C ASN A 315 10.01 -12.19 -1.99
N HIS A 316 8.83 -12.79 -2.04
CA HIS A 316 8.02 -13.14 -0.86
C HIS A 316 8.24 -14.58 -0.41
N SER A 317 8.20 -14.86 0.90
CA SER A 317 8.23 -16.24 1.44
C SER A 317 7.06 -17.05 0.89
N PRO A 318 7.26 -18.31 0.40
CA PRO A 318 8.41 -19.19 0.61
C PRO A 318 9.57 -19.06 -0.40
N TYR A 319 9.68 -17.95 -1.16
CA TYR A 319 10.81 -17.64 -2.06
C TYR A 319 10.87 -18.58 -3.27
N GLU A 320 9.73 -18.76 -3.92
CA GLU A 320 9.57 -19.63 -5.10
C GLU A 320 9.87 -18.86 -6.39
N PHE A 321 10.67 -19.46 -7.26
CA PHE A 321 10.99 -18.95 -8.59
C PHE A 321 11.41 -20.12 -9.52
N PRO A 322 11.40 -19.95 -10.86
CA PRO A 322 11.77 -21.01 -11.82
C PRO A 322 13.22 -21.49 -11.65
N ASP A 323 13.46 -22.75 -12.01
CA ASP A 323 14.82 -23.31 -12.01
C ASP A 323 15.68 -22.78 -13.17
N GLY A 324 17.00 -22.75 -12.98
CA GLY A 324 17.98 -22.47 -14.03
C GLY A 324 18.05 -21.01 -14.51
N LYS A 325 17.33 -20.08 -13.88
CA LYS A 325 17.29 -18.67 -14.30
C LYS A 325 18.45 -17.84 -13.79
N ILE A 326 18.97 -18.18 -12.62
CA ILE A 326 20.09 -17.49 -11.98
C ILE A 326 21.12 -18.49 -11.44
N ALA A 327 22.38 -18.08 -11.35
CA ALA A 327 23.33 -18.73 -10.47
C ALA A 327 22.94 -18.44 -9.03
N LEU A 328 22.71 -19.49 -8.23
CA LEU A 328 22.31 -19.32 -6.83
C LEU A 328 23.40 -18.62 -6.02
N PHE A 329 23.00 -17.71 -5.16
CA PHE A 329 23.88 -17.02 -4.22
C PHE A 329 24.24 -17.92 -3.04
N GLU A 330 23.26 -18.73 -2.60
CA GLU A 330 23.39 -19.63 -1.46
C GLU A 330 22.49 -20.88 -1.60
N GLN A 331 22.66 -21.84 -0.70
CA GLN A 331 21.76 -23.00 -0.53
C GLN A 331 20.97 -22.87 0.78
N PRO A 332 19.71 -23.33 0.84
CA PRO A 332 18.93 -23.92 -0.26
C PRO A 332 18.48 -22.89 -1.30
N LYS A 333 17.95 -23.34 -2.46
CA LYS A 333 17.43 -22.46 -3.51
C LYS A 333 16.39 -21.48 -3.00
N GLN A 334 15.38 -21.96 -2.26
CA GLN A 334 14.33 -21.14 -1.67
C GLN A 334 14.86 -20.33 -0.48
N SER A 335 15.75 -19.41 -0.76
CA SER A 335 16.25 -18.43 0.19
C SER A 335 15.86 -17.02 -0.24
N ARG A 336 15.79 -16.11 0.72
CA ARG A 336 15.50 -14.70 0.47
C ARG A 336 16.53 -14.06 -0.47
N ASN A 337 17.80 -14.36 -0.28
CA ASN A 337 18.86 -13.80 -1.09
C ASN A 337 18.75 -14.25 -2.55
N ASN A 338 18.47 -15.52 -2.78
CA ASN A 338 18.22 -16.04 -4.12
C ASN A 338 16.96 -15.44 -4.75
N ALA A 339 15.90 -15.26 -4.00
CA ALA A 339 14.66 -14.63 -4.50
C ALA A 339 14.88 -13.15 -4.85
N ALA A 340 15.60 -12.40 -4.04
CA ALA A 340 15.98 -11.02 -4.36
C ALA A 340 16.83 -10.94 -5.64
N LYS A 341 17.79 -11.86 -5.80
CA LYS A 341 18.60 -11.98 -7.02
C LYS A 341 17.78 -12.34 -8.24
N TYR A 342 16.78 -13.23 -8.09
CA TYR A 342 15.87 -13.59 -9.18
C TYR A 342 14.95 -12.42 -9.57
N ALA A 343 14.41 -11.69 -8.60
CA ALA A 343 13.57 -10.52 -8.85
C ALA A 343 14.34 -9.44 -9.62
N ASP A 344 15.62 -9.21 -9.29
CA ASP A 344 16.51 -8.30 -10.03
C ASP A 344 16.80 -8.79 -11.46
N TYR A 345 16.99 -10.10 -11.65
CA TYR A 345 17.18 -10.70 -12.97
C TYR A 345 15.94 -10.49 -13.86
N ALA A 346 14.75 -10.78 -13.33
CA ALA A 346 13.48 -10.60 -14.05
C ALA A 346 13.26 -9.11 -14.41
N LEU A 347 13.53 -8.21 -13.47
CA LEU A 347 13.49 -6.76 -13.68
C LEU A 347 14.45 -6.33 -14.80
N GLY A 348 15.71 -6.77 -14.75
CA GLY A 348 16.71 -6.43 -15.76
C GLY A 348 16.30 -6.89 -17.16
N THR A 349 15.76 -8.10 -17.29
CA THR A 349 15.22 -8.63 -18.55
C THR A 349 14.09 -7.77 -19.10
N PHE A 350 13.16 -7.35 -18.23
CA PHE A 350 12.09 -6.43 -18.61
C PHE A 350 12.62 -5.08 -19.10
N ILE A 351 13.56 -4.48 -18.37
CA ILE A 351 14.11 -3.16 -18.74
C ILE A 351 14.81 -3.20 -20.11
N GLU A 352 15.59 -4.24 -20.38
CA GLU A 352 16.24 -4.40 -21.69
C GLU A 352 15.22 -4.59 -22.85
N LYS A 353 14.07 -5.18 -22.56
CA LYS A 353 12.96 -5.27 -23.52
C LYS A 353 12.25 -3.93 -23.67
N ALA A 354 11.95 -3.26 -22.56
CA ALA A 354 11.31 -1.95 -22.52
C ALA A 354 12.09 -0.89 -23.32
N LYS A 355 13.43 -0.86 -23.22
CA LYS A 355 14.30 0.03 -23.99
C LYS A 355 14.14 -0.07 -25.51
N LYS A 356 13.61 -1.19 -26.00
CA LYS A 356 13.38 -1.44 -27.43
C LYS A 356 11.92 -1.21 -27.85
N SER A 357 11.05 -0.91 -26.90
CA SER A 357 9.61 -0.77 -27.10
C SER A 357 9.22 0.68 -27.42
N SER A 358 8.15 0.87 -28.16
CA SER A 358 7.67 2.19 -28.60
C SER A 358 7.23 3.12 -27.47
N TYR A 359 6.90 2.56 -26.29
CA TYR A 359 6.53 3.36 -25.11
C TYR A 359 7.74 3.94 -24.36
N TRP A 360 8.98 3.49 -24.64
CA TRP A 360 10.14 3.87 -23.84
C TRP A 360 10.40 5.39 -23.83
N ASP A 361 10.38 6.01 -25.00
CA ASP A 361 10.78 7.42 -25.14
C ASP A 361 9.83 8.40 -24.44
N ASP A 362 8.56 8.05 -24.34
CA ASP A 362 7.53 8.88 -23.70
C ASP A 362 7.26 8.49 -22.25
N THR A 363 8.07 7.60 -21.64
CA THR A 363 7.78 7.05 -20.31
C THR A 363 8.84 7.42 -19.26
N VAL A 364 8.37 7.85 -18.09
CA VAL A 364 9.16 7.93 -16.86
C VAL A 364 8.92 6.66 -16.07
N PHE A 365 9.99 5.95 -15.75
CA PHE A 365 9.98 4.76 -14.91
C PHE A 365 10.54 5.06 -13.53
N ILE A 366 10.04 4.36 -12.53
CA ILE A 366 10.69 4.20 -11.24
C ILE A 366 10.68 2.74 -10.84
N VAL A 367 11.83 2.24 -10.37
CA VAL A 367 11.90 1.04 -9.54
C VAL A 367 12.03 1.48 -8.10
N ILE A 368 11.17 1.02 -7.22
CA ILE A 368 11.17 1.34 -5.80
C ILE A 368 10.71 0.12 -5.01
N ALA A 369 11.33 -0.14 -3.86
CA ALA A 369 10.81 -1.17 -2.96
C ALA A 369 9.59 -0.67 -2.17
N ASP A 370 8.69 -1.59 -1.84
CA ASP A 370 7.56 -1.32 -0.95
C ASP A 370 8.01 -1.15 0.50
N HIS A 371 8.86 -2.06 1.00
CA HIS A 371 9.53 -2.06 2.31
C HIS A 371 10.72 -3.03 2.29
N ASP A 372 11.47 -3.14 3.39
CA ASP A 372 12.44 -4.24 3.57
C ASP A 372 11.76 -5.50 4.10
N SER A 373 12.32 -6.65 3.79
CA SER A 373 11.78 -7.94 4.20
C SER A 373 11.97 -8.20 5.70
N ARG A 374 10.91 -8.65 6.36
CA ARG A 374 10.87 -9.04 7.79
C ARG A 374 11.65 -8.08 8.68
N VAL A 375 11.24 -6.82 8.67
CA VAL A 375 11.81 -5.81 9.54
C VAL A 375 11.72 -6.27 10.99
N SER A 376 12.86 -6.42 11.62
CA SER A 376 12.99 -6.88 13.02
C SER A 376 14.27 -6.28 13.62
N GLY A 377 14.41 -6.36 14.93
CA GLY A 377 15.59 -5.88 15.65
C GLY A 377 15.30 -5.60 17.11
N SER A 378 16.32 -5.41 17.91
CA SER A 378 16.23 -5.04 19.33
C SER A 378 15.92 -3.55 19.56
N SER A 379 16.06 -2.72 18.53
CA SER A 379 15.76 -1.29 18.62
C SER A 379 14.26 -1.04 18.64
N LEU A 380 13.83 0.04 19.32
CA LEU A 380 12.42 0.47 19.36
C LEU A 380 11.82 0.65 17.95
N VAL A 381 12.60 1.19 17.03
CA VAL A 381 12.34 1.22 15.60
C VAL A 381 13.68 0.92 14.90
N PRO A 382 13.80 -0.16 14.13
CA PRO A 382 15.04 -0.54 13.45
C PRO A 382 15.22 0.29 12.17
N ILE A 383 15.70 1.52 12.29
CA ILE A 383 15.79 2.54 11.22
C ILE A 383 16.49 2.02 9.95
N ASP A 384 17.60 1.26 10.10
CA ASP A 384 18.35 0.73 8.96
C ASP A 384 17.49 -0.18 8.06
N HIS A 385 16.53 -0.89 8.64
CA HIS A 385 15.59 -1.74 7.93
C HIS A 385 14.41 -0.99 7.26
N PHE A 386 14.35 0.32 7.41
CA PHE A 386 13.40 1.14 6.64
C PHE A 386 14.05 1.76 5.41
N ARG A 387 15.37 1.69 5.28
CA ARG A 387 16.07 2.19 4.10
C ARG A 387 15.83 1.26 2.91
N ILE A 388 15.33 1.84 1.81
CA ILE A 388 14.93 1.11 0.60
C ILE A 388 15.59 1.69 -0.65
N PRO A 389 15.85 0.88 -1.70
CA PRO A 389 16.28 1.38 -3.00
C PRO A 389 15.13 2.07 -3.74
N ALA A 390 15.49 3.13 -4.47
CA ALA A 390 14.66 3.70 -5.51
C ALA A 390 15.53 4.33 -6.60
N VAL A 391 15.15 4.13 -7.86
CA VAL A 391 15.81 4.74 -9.02
C VAL A 391 14.75 5.18 -10.01
N ILE A 392 14.76 6.45 -10.41
CA ILE A 392 13.97 7.00 -11.50
C ILE A 392 14.81 6.95 -12.77
N PHE A 393 14.26 6.45 -13.87
CA PHE A 393 14.95 6.30 -15.14
C PHE A 393 14.01 6.44 -16.34
N GLY A 394 14.55 6.43 -17.54
CA GLY A 394 13.81 6.61 -18.79
C GLY A 394 14.42 7.71 -19.64
N ASN A 395 13.85 7.93 -20.82
CA ASN A 395 14.38 8.93 -21.73
C ASN A 395 14.25 10.36 -21.15
N GLY A 396 15.38 11.10 -21.15
CA GLY A 396 15.45 12.45 -20.58
C GLY A 396 15.69 12.52 -19.08
N ILE A 397 15.74 11.39 -18.35
CA ILE A 397 16.18 11.35 -16.97
C ILE A 397 17.73 11.33 -16.93
N LYS A 398 18.31 12.34 -16.29
CA LYS A 398 19.77 12.44 -16.18
C LYS A 398 20.27 11.62 -14.99
N PRO A 399 21.39 10.90 -15.13
CA PRO A 399 22.04 10.22 -14.01
C PRO A 399 22.32 11.19 -12.84
N LYS A 400 21.87 10.82 -11.65
CA LYS A 400 22.06 11.60 -10.43
C LYS A 400 22.05 10.67 -9.22
N ARG A 401 22.94 10.90 -8.27
CA ARG A 401 22.87 10.31 -6.93
C ARG A 401 22.29 11.35 -5.97
N ASP A 402 21.17 11.03 -5.35
CA ASP A 402 20.51 11.90 -4.40
C ASP A 402 20.81 11.44 -2.97
N HIS A 403 21.60 12.24 -2.24
CA HIS A 403 22.03 11.93 -0.89
C HIS A 403 21.15 12.57 0.19
N GLN A 404 20.13 13.34 -0.20
CA GLN A 404 19.23 13.95 0.77
C GLN A 404 18.38 12.90 1.48
N LEU A 405 18.05 13.17 2.75
CA LEU A 405 17.08 12.37 3.48
C LEU A 405 15.69 12.57 2.85
N ALA A 406 15.08 11.47 2.40
CA ALA A 406 13.79 11.47 1.76
C ALA A 406 12.89 10.35 2.32
N SER A 407 11.61 10.59 2.28
CA SER A 407 10.58 9.59 2.61
C SER A 407 9.95 9.04 1.34
N GLN A 408 9.51 7.80 1.40
CA GLN A 408 8.69 7.18 0.34
C GLN A 408 7.48 8.06 -0.05
N LEU A 409 6.98 8.90 0.88
CA LEU A 409 5.91 9.88 0.64
C LEU A 409 6.29 11.00 -0.35
N ASP A 410 7.58 11.24 -0.59
CA ASP A 410 8.05 12.30 -1.48
C ASP A 410 8.02 11.86 -2.95
N ILE A 411 7.96 10.56 -3.19
CA ILE A 411 8.02 9.96 -4.52
C ILE A 411 6.81 10.33 -5.39
N PRO A 412 5.55 10.22 -4.93
CA PRO A 412 4.40 10.57 -5.76
C PRO A 412 4.45 12.00 -6.29
N THR A 413 4.73 12.97 -5.43
CA THR A 413 4.83 14.39 -5.82
C THR A 413 5.97 14.64 -6.82
N THR A 414 7.11 13.97 -6.61
CA THR A 414 8.27 14.04 -7.51
C THR A 414 7.94 13.47 -8.89
N LEU A 415 7.22 12.35 -8.95
CA LEU A 415 6.80 11.73 -10.22
C LEU A 415 5.84 12.61 -10.99
N LEU A 416 4.87 13.25 -10.32
CA LEU A 416 3.96 14.21 -10.99
C LEU A 416 4.74 15.36 -11.66
N SER A 417 5.79 15.86 -11.00
CA SER A 417 6.67 16.88 -11.58
C SER A 417 7.39 16.41 -12.83
N LEU A 418 7.88 15.16 -12.84
CA LEU A 418 8.65 14.63 -13.96
C LEU A 418 7.81 14.28 -15.20
N ILE A 419 6.55 13.93 -15.00
CA ILE A 419 5.63 13.61 -16.12
C ILE A 419 4.85 14.81 -16.65
N GLY A 420 5.00 16.00 -16.04
CA GLY A 420 4.30 17.22 -16.45
C GLY A 420 2.85 17.31 -15.96
N ALA A 421 2.51 16.64 -14.85
CA ALA A 421 1.17 16.62 -14.30
C ALA A 421 1.03 17.66 -13.16
N SER A 422 0.47 18.82 -13.48
CA SER A 422 0.18 19.89 -12.51
C SER A 422 -1.27 19.79 -12.02
N GLY A 423 -1.55 20.24 -10.79
CA GLY A 423 -2.89 20.28 -10.24
C GLY A 423 -2.92 20.27 -8.73
N GLU A 424 -4.12 20.30 -8.15
CA GLU A 424 -4.29 20.29 -6.69
C GLU A 424 -4.33 18.87 -6.13
N HIS A 425 -3.59 18.65 -5.04
CA HIS A 425 -3.58 17.40 -4.32
C HIS A 425 -3.34 17.59 -2.80
N PRO A 426 -3.74 16.62 -1.95
CA PRO A 426 -3.60 16.71 -0.50
C PRO A 426 -2.25 16.22 0.03
N MET A 427 -1.38 15.65 -0.83
CA MET A 427 -0.11 15.05 -0.42
C MET A 427 0.81 16.08 0.25
N ILE A 428 1.46 15.67 1.36
CA ILE A 428 2.43 16.47 2.10
C ILE A 428 3.89 16.13 1.75
N GLY A 429 4.09 15.23 0.80
CA GLY A 429 5.40 14.85 0.26
C GLY A 429 6.07 16.00 -0.47
N HIS A 430 7.41 16.00 -0.48
CA HIS A 430 8.22 16.98 -1.20
C HIS A 430 8.39 16.61 -2.67
N ASP A 431 8.45 17.59 -3.53
CA ASP A 431 8.89 17.44 -4.92
C ASP A 431 10.43 17.52 -4.96
N LEU A 432 11.08 16.37 -5.09
CA LEU A 432 12.55 16.25 -5.06
C LEU A 432 13.21 16.75 -6.36
N THR A 433 12.44 17.14 -7.39
CA THR A 433 12.97 17.84 -8.57
C THR A 433 13.43 19.25 -8.22
N ARG A 434 13.03 19.77 -7.06
CA ARG A 434 13.37 21.09 -6.52
C ARG A 434 14.17 20.95 -5.22
N PRO A 435 14.98 21.94 -4.87
CA PRO A 435 15.70 21.93 -3.60
C PRO A 435 14.74 21.82 -2.41
N VAL A 436 15.00 20.89 -1.51
CA VAL A 436 14.32 20.76 -0.23
C VAL A 436 15.24 21.31 0.87
N ALA A 437 14.80 22.31 1.61
CA ALA A 437 15.57 22.89 2.69
C ALA A 437 15.97 21.79 3.70
N LYS A 438 17.23 21.79 4.15
CA LYS A 438 17.79 20.75 5.00
C LYS A 438 16.96 20.47 6.27
N ASN A 439 16.37 21.50 6.85
CA ASN A 439 15.50 21.42 8.02
C ASN A 439 14.08 20.91 7.68
N LYS A 440 13.76 20.63 6.42
CA LYS A 440 12.50 20.00 5.98
C LYS A 440 12.71 18.57 5.48
N GLN A 441 13.96 18.17 5.17
CA GLN A 441 14.28 16.80 4.79
C GLN A 441 13.99 15.86 5.95
N ARG A 442 13.11 14.88 5.71
CA ARG A 442 12.59 14.03 6.80
C ARG A 442 12.18 12.65 6.28
N ALA A 443 12.11 11.69 7.20
CA ALA A 443 11.48 10.39 7.00
C ALA A 443 10.52 10.07 8.14
N MET A 444 9.44 9.34 7.83
CA MET A 444 8.41 8.90 8.76
C MET A 444 8.27 7.38 8.66
N MET A 445 8.35 6.69 9.78
CA MET A 445 8.38 5.23 9.85
C MET A 445 7.43 4.73 10.92
N GLN A 446 6.47 3.88 10.53
CA GLN A 446 5.58 3.19 11.46
C GLN A 446 6.07 1.76 11.65
N TYR A 447 6.45 1.42 12.87
CA TYR A 447 6.86 0.08 13.28
C TYR A 447 5.92 -0.44 14.37
N ASP A 448 4.98 -1.28 13.98
CA ASP A 448 3.85 -1.67 14.82
C ASP A 448 3.15 -0.42 15.40
N LYS A 449 3.15 -0.25 16.72
CA LYS A 449 2.58 0.90 17.43
C LYS A 449 3.60 2.01 17.72
N ASN A 450 4.85 1.86 17.30
CA ASN A 450 5.87 2.88 17.45
C ASN A 450 5.98 3.71 16.17
N PHE A 451 6.05 5.03 16.33
CA PHE A 451 6.27 5.95 15.22
C PHE A 451 7.64 6.63 15.37
N ALA A 452 8.44 6.59 14.32
CA ALA A 452 9.70 7.32 14.26
C ALA A 452 9.63 8.47 13.25
N TYR A 453 10.05 9.63 13.68
CA TYR A 453 10.26 10.82 12.86
C TYR A 453 11.74 11.15 12.81
N MET A 454 12.33 11.11 11.63
CA MET A 454 13.75 11.39 11.41
C MET A 454 13.91 12.69 10.64
N GLN A 455 14.78 13.58 11.14
CA GLN A 455 15.18 14.81 10.47
C GLN A 455 16.69 14.99 10.64
N ASN A 456 17.42 15.04 9.55
CA ASN A 456 18.88 14.89 9.53
C ASN A 456 19.30 13.56 10.21
N ASP A 457 20.12 13.63 11.26
CA ASP A 457 20.57 12.51 12.10
C ASP A 457 19.74 12.32 13.38
N LYS A 458 18.80 13.23 13.67
CA LYS A 458 17.94 13.16 14.85
C LYS A 458 16.72 12.31 14.57
N VAL A 459 16.36 11.43 15.51
CA VAL A 459 15.16 10.60 15.46
C VAL A 459 14.34 10.79 16.74
N VAL A 460 13.09 11.17 16.58
CA VAL A 460 12.10 11.13 17.66
C VAL A 460 11.31 9.82 17.54
N ILE A 461 11.19 9.08 18.64
CA ILE A 461 10.34 7.90 18.73
C ILE A 461 9.17 8.18 19.67
N LEU A 462 7.96 7.98 19.11
CA LEU A 462 6.70 8.01 19.86
C LEU A 462 6.27 6.56 20.11
N GLN A 463 5.97 6.24 21.37
CA GLN A 463 5.46 4.96 21.82
C GLN A 463 4.09 5.15 22.47
N PRO A 464 3.19 4.12 22.42
CA PRO A 464 1.93 4.20 23.15
C PRO A 464 2.14 4.49 24.64
N ASP A 465 1.41 5.48 25.13
CA ASP A 465 1.34 5.84 26.56
C ASP A 465 2.70 6.12 27.24
N LYS A 466 3.71 6.50 26.44
CA LYS A 466 5.04 6.84 26.95
C LYS A 466 5.49 8.24 26.52
N PRO A 467 6.35 8.89 27.28
CA PRO A 467 7.02 10.10 26.84
C PRO A 467 7.79 9.90 25.55
N ALA A 468 7.75 10.91 24.67
CA ALA A 468 8.57 10.92 23.46
C ALA A 468 10.05 10.93 23.80
N THR A 469 10.86 10.19 23.05
CA THR A 469 12.30 10.11 23.23
C THR A 469 13.04 10.56 21.97
N THR A 470 14.17 11.27 22.15
CA THR A 470 15.02 11.73 21.05
C THR A 470 16.32 10.95 21.02
N TYR A 471 16.77 10.61 19.82
CA TYR A 471 18.01 9.87 19.54
C TYR A 471 18.82 10.55 18.45
N ILE A 472 20.11 10.26 18.39
CA ILE A 472 20.96 10.45 17.22
C ILE A 472 21.08 9.09 16.52
N TYR A 473 20.78 9.04 15.23
CA TYR A 473 21.00 7.86 14.39
C TYR A 473 22.38 7.94 13.76
N LYS A 474 23.28 7.09 14.21
CA LYS A 474 24.66 7.02 13.71
C LYS A 474 25.14 5.58 13.70
N ASN A 475 25.89 5.19 12.64
CA ASN A 475 26.42 3.82 12.49
C ASN A 475 25.33 2.75 12.65
N LYS A 476 24.16 2.98 12.05
CA LYS A 476 22.98 2.09 12.10
C LYS A 476 22.40 1.88 13.51
N GLN A 477 22.74 2.70 14.47
CA GLN A 477 22.31 2.60 15.87
C GLN A 477 21.66 3.90 16.34
N LEU A 478 20.71 3.73 17.28
CA LEU A 478 20.05 4.84 17.97
C LEU A 478 20.77 5.13 19.29
N HIS A 479 21.37 6.31 19.39
CA HIS A 479 22.05 6.79 20.60
C HIS A 479 21.15 7.79 21.32
N PRO A 480 20.79 7.55 22.61
CA PRO A 480 19.93 8.47 23.35
C PRO A 480 20.49 9.90 23.38
N LYS A 481 19.60 10.88 23.24
CA LYS A 481 19.93 12.30 23.30
C LYS A 481 18.90 13.03 24.16
N HIS A 482 19.28 14.20 24.66
CA HIS A 482 18.36 15.10 25.34
C HIS A 482 17.18 15.48 24.43
N ASN A 483 15.97 15.53 24.97
CA ASN A 483 14.76 15.74 24.20
C ASN A 483 14.77 17.10 23.48
N ASP A 484 14.45 17.05 22.20
CA ASP A 484 14.26 18.22 21.33
C ASP A 484 12.75 18.51 21.23
N SER A 485 12.29 19.49 22.01
CA SER A 485 10.86 19.80 22.13
C SER A 485 10.23 20.21 20.78
N ALA A 486 10.96 20.95 19.94
CA ALA A 486 10.47 21.37 18.63
C ALA A 486 10.31 20.17 17.68
N LEU A 487 11.28 19.25 17.68
CA LEU A 487 11.22 18.05 16.87
C LEU A 487 10.13 17.08 17.36
N ILE A 488 9.93 16.97 18.68
CA ILE A 488 8.85 16.18 19.29
C ILE A 488 7.47 16.73 18.87
N LYS A 489 7.32 18.06 18.86
CA LYS A 489 6.09 18.70 18.39
C LYS A 489 5.79 18.35 16.93
N GLN A 490 6.77 18.40 16.04
CA GLN A 490 6.62 18.01 14.64
C GLN A 490 6.27 16.53 14.52
N ALA A 491 6.99 15.65 15.21
CA ALA A 491 6.75 14.21 15.21
C ALA A 491 5.31 13.88 15.64
N ARG A 492 4.79 14.49 16.72
CA ARG A 492 3.42 14.28 17.19
C ARG A 492 2.38 14.77 16.19
N ALA A 493 2.59 15.94 15.59
CA ALA A 493 1.67 16.50 14.62
C ALA A 493 1.56 15.57 13.39
N LEU A 494 2.70 15.12 12.85
CA LEU A 494 2.74 14.24 11.67
C LEU A 494 2.19 12.83 11.97
N ALA A 495 2.50 12.26 13.15
CA ALA A 495 1.97 10.97 13.58
C ALA A 495 0.44 10.98 13.77
N ASN A 496 -0.15 12.13 14.16
CA ASN A 496 -1.58 12.28 14.32
C ASN A 496 -2.30 12.69 13.04
N TYR A 497 -1.59 13.32 12.09
CA TYR A 497 -2.19 13.88 10.88
C TYR A 497 -2.90 12.81 10.04
N GLY A 498 -2.24 11.68 9.75
CA GLY A 498 -2.84 10.62 8.92
C GLY A 498 -4.15 10.08 9.50
N ASN A 499 -4.18 9.81 10.80
CA ASN A 499 -5.39 9.33 11.46
C ASN A 499 -6.52 10.39 11.44
N MET A 500 -6.20 11.66 11.67
CA MET A 500 -7.19 12.74 11.56
C MET A 500 -7.65 12.95 10.12
N ALA A 501 -6.73 12.88 9.15
CA ALA A 501 -7.07 13.02 7.74
C ALA A 501 -8.02 11.88 7.27
N TYR A 502 -7.77 10.65 7.71
CA TYR A 502 -8.68 9.53 7.45
C TYR A 502 -10.04 9.71 8.12
N SER A 503 -10.05 10.05 9.41
CA SER A 503 -11.30 10.17 10.19
C SER A 503 -12.21 11.30 9.68
N ASN A 504 -11.62 12.41 9.21
CA ASN A 504 -12.34 13.60 8.72
C ASN A 504 -12.47 13.67 7.19
N ASN A 505 -12.09 12.63 6.47
CA ASN A 505 -12.13 12.58 5.01
C ASN A 505 -11.29 13.69 4.31
N TRP A 506 -10.20 14.17 4.93
CA TRP A 506 -9.38 15.24 4.36
C TRP A 506 -8.58 14.81 3.12
N TYR A 507 -8.63 13.54 2.76
CA TYR A 507 -7.93 12.92 1.63
C TYR A 507 -8.85 12.54 0.46
N GLN A 508 -10.03 13.14 0.42
CA GLN A 508 -11.00 12.99 -0.69
C GLN A 508 -10.81 14.06 -1.76
#